data_2b37f3d305c072896c0a0340142d716d
#
_entry.id   2b37f3d305c072896c0a0340142d716d
#
_cell.length_a   1.000
_cell.length_b   1.000
_cell.length_c   1.000
_cell.angle_alpha   90.00
_cell.angle_beta   90.00
_cell.angle_gamma   90.00
#
_symmetry.space_group_name_H-M   'P 1'
#
loop_
_entity.id
_entity.type
_entity.pdbx_description
1 polymer ?
#
loop_
_entity_poly.entity_id
_entity_poly.type
_entity_poly.pdbx_seq_one_letter_code
_entity_poly.pdbx_strand_id
1 'polypeptide(L)'
;MEIIILYNQPARSPGHPAYDQEAGVLESVAAFRSALLAAGHAVGEFALADSLSDLIDAVESRRPDVIVNFCEEFGGTTAGEIYVAGLLETFKIPYTGSPPECLALGRDKARAKWLMSGAGLPTAPFVRVGRDEPLPAKQLMDWLAEGPLFVKPASEDASLGIDHDSVATDWPAVERQTAMITDGFGAALIERYIDGREFNIGVVALPEPRVLPLAEIEFQLGGPLRWPIVTYQGKWDMEGVEDRATQARCPAEVEPALGQVIADAARRAFCLLGCRDYARVDMRVDRAGRIFVLEVNANPDAGPRAGLAKALRAGGIEYDDFVCRVVDTAAKRGRFVAS
;
A
#
# COMPACT_ATOMS: atom_id res chain seq x y z
N MET A 1 8.77 7.08 -26.82
CA MET A 1 7.46 6.41 -26.60
C MET A 1 6.40 7.48 -26.40
N GLU A 2 5.17 7.17 -26.81
CA GLU A 2 3.97 7.93 -26.42
C GLU A 2 3.46 7.37 -25.09
N ILE A 3 3.40 8.20 -24.05
CA ILE A 3 3.08 7.79 -22.69
C ILE A 3 1.87 8.59 -22.20
N ILE A 4 0.93 7.93 -21.55
CA ILE A 4 -0.15 8.59 -20.81
C ILE A 4 0.07 8.34 -19.32
N ILE A 5 0.04 9.41 -18.52
CA ILE A 5 -0.04 9.32 -17.06
C ILE A 5 -1.52 9.38 -16.69
N LEU A 6 -2.04 8.25 -16.21
CA LEU A 6 -3.41 8.08 -15.76
C LEU A 6 -3.47 8.25 -14.24
N TYR A 7 -4.36 9.10 -13.75
CA TYR A 7 -4.53 9.36 -12.33
C TYR A 7 -5.98 9.76 -12.01
N ASN A 8 -6.39 9.68 -10.74
CA ASN A 8 -7.70 10.14 -10.33
C ASN A 8 -7.78 11.67 -10.34
N GLN A 9 -8.84 12.21 -10.94
CA GLN A 9 -9.14 13.63 -10.83
C GLN A 9 -9.56 13.93 -9.39
N PRO A 10 -8.91 14.86 -8.68
CA PRO A 10 -9.38 15.29 -7.37
C PRO A 10 -10.83 15.76 -7.44
N ALA A 11 -11.70 15.12 -6.65
CA ALA A 11 -13.13 15.43 -6.64
C ALA A 11 -13.46 16.73 -5.87
N ARG A 12 -12.56 17.12 -4.96
CA ARG A 12 -12.71 18.28 -4.10
C ARG A 12 -11.87 19.46 -4.58
N SER A 13 -12.33 20.67 -4.28
CA SER A 13 -11.62 21.90 -4.65
C SER A 13 -10.57 22.27 -3.60
N PRO A 14 -9.50 23.01 -3.98
CA PRO A 14 -8.53 23.57 -3.04
C PRO A 14 -9.21 24.30 -1.88
N GLY A 15 -8.76 24.02 -0.65
CA GLY A 15 -9.32 24.54 0.59
C GLY A 15 -10.31 23.61 1.30
N HIS A 16 -10.72 22.51 0.70
CA HIS A 16 -11.44 21.43 1.40
C HIS A 16 -10.45 20.60 2.23
N PRO A 17 -10.75 20.20 3.50
CA PRO A 17 -9.81 19.48 4.36
C PRO A 17 -9.24 18.17 3.79
N ALA A 18 -10.00 17.50 2.93
CA ALA A 18 -9.56 16.28 2.27
C ALA A 18 -8.98 16.51 0.85
N TYR A 19 -8.83 17.76 0.40
CA TYR A 19 -8.25 18.05 -0.91
C TYR A 19 -6.78 17.64 -1.01
N ASP A 20 -6.00 17.91 0.02
CA ASP A 20 -4.56 17.61 0.03
C ASP A 20 -4.30 16.10 -0.07
N GLN A 21 -5.18 15.29 0.50
CA GLN A 21 -5.13 13.83 0.37
C GLN A 21 -5.39 13.38 -1.09
N GLU A 22 -6.45 13.91 -1.72
CA GLU A 22 -6.78 13.58 -3.12
C GLU A 22 -5.77 14.18 -4.11
N ALA A 23 -5.23 15.37 -3.80
CA ALA A 23 -4.25 16.04 -4.64
C ALA A 23 -2.82 15.51 -4.50
N GLY A 24 -2.54 14.67 -3.51
CA GLY A 24 -1.21 14.09 -3.28
C GLY A 24 -0.65 13.37 -4.49
N VAL A 25 -1.50 12.71 -5.28
CA VAL A 25 -1.11 12.07 -6.55
C VAL A 25 -0.52 13.04 -7.58
N LEU A 26 -0.93 14.32 -7.56
CA LEU A 26 -0.47 15.32 -8.53
C LEU A 26 1.04 15.59 -8.44
N GLU A 27 1.63 15.45 -7.27
CA GLU A 27 3.08 15.54 -7.11
C GLU A 27 3.80 14.39 -7.84
N SER A 28 3.28 13.17 -7.71
CA SER A 28 3.78 11.99 -8.42
C SER A 28 3.63 12.14 -9.93
N VAL A 29 2.48 12.63 -10.39
CA VAL A 29 2.22 12.93 -11.81
C VAL A 29 3.23 13.93 -12.35
N ALA A 30 3.43 15.06 -11.67
CA ALA A 30 4.37 16.10 -12.09
C ALA A 30 5.81 15.59 -12.13
N ALA A 31 6.24 14.81 -11.13
CA ALA A 31 7.58 14.26 -11.05
C ALA A 31 7.84 13.23 -12.17
N PHE A 32 6.92 12.28 -12.38
CA PHE A 32 7.02 11.31 -13.48
C PHE A 32 7.04 12.00 -14.84
N ARG A 33 6.12 12.95 -15.05
CA ARG A 33 6.10 13.74 -16.29
C ARG A 33 7.43 14.43 -16.56
N SER A 34 8.00 15.09 -15.56
CA SER A 34 9.27 15.78 -15.69
C SER A 34 10.41 14.83 -16.10
N ALA A 35 10.56 13.70 -15.39
CA ALA A 35 11.58 12.71 -15.67
C ALA A 35 11.44 12.10 -17.07
N LEU A 36 10.21 11.74 -17.48
CA LEU A 36 9.94 11.14 -18.78
C LEU A 36 10.13 12.12 -19.95
N LEU A 37 9.76 13.40 -19.80
CA LEU A 37 10.06 14.44 -20.78
C LEU A 37 11.56 14.66 -20.93
N ALA A 38 12.31 14.70 -19.81
CA ALA A 38 13.77 14.82 -19.83
C ALA A 38 14.44 13.62 -20.53
N ALA A 39 13.84 12.43 -20.45
CA ALA A 39 14.27 11.24 -21.17
C ALA A 39 13.86 11.20 -22.66
N GLY A 40 13.20 12.26 -23.18
CA GLY A 40 12.82 12.40 -24.59
C GLY A 40 11.55 11.65 -24.99
N HIS A 41 10.67 11.32 -24.04
CA HIS A 41 9.37 10.73 -24.35
C HIS A 41 8.30 11.80 -24.63
N ALA A 42 7.27 11.46 -25.42
CA ALA A 42 6.05 12.25 -25.52
C ALA A 42 5.11 11.84 -24.36
N VAL A 43 4.71 12.80 -23.52
CA VAL A 43 3.95 12.53 -22.30
C VAL A 43 2.67 13.34 -22.28
N GLY A 44 1.53 12.63 -22.28
CA GLY A 44 0.21 13.17 -22.02
C GLY A 44 -0.27 12.81 -20.61
N GLU A 45 -1.23 13.55 -20.11
CA GLU A 45 -1.92 13.28 -18.86
C GLU A 45 -3.39 12.96 -19.12
N PHE A 46 -3.95 12.08 -18.30
CA PHE A 46 -5.38 11.77 -18.29
C PHE A 46 -5.89 11.69 -16.84
N ALA A 47 -6.67 12.68 -16.45
CA ALA A 47 -7.35 12.71 -15.16
C ALA A 47 -8.67 11.94 -15.27
N LEU A 48 -8.75 10.76 -14.67
CA LEU A 48 -9.94 9.93 -14.64
C LEU A 48 -10.94 10.51 -13.63
N ALA A 49 -12.12 10.87 -14.12
CA ALA A 49 -13.28 11.22 -13.31
C ALA A 49 -14.24 10.02 -13.22
N ASP A 50 -15.50 10.21 -13.59
CA ASP A 50 -16.57 9.22 -13.40
C ASP A 50 -16.86 8.35 -14.63
N SER A 51 -16.06 8.47 -15.71
CA SER A 51 -16.34 7.83 -17.01
C SER A 51 -15.19 6.97 -17.51
N LEU A 52 -15.38 5.65 -17.52
CA LEU A 52 -14.44 4.73 -18.20
C LEU A 52 -14.49 4.86 -19.71
N SER A 53 -15.60 5.33 -20.30
CA SER A 53 -15.67 5.56 -21.74
C SER A 53 -14.69 6.64 -22.19
N ASP A 54 -14.51 7.69 -21.39
CA ASP A 54 -13.55 8.76 -21.72
C ASP A 54 -12.10 8.25 -21.69
N LEU A 55 -11.79 7.32 -20.78
CA LEU A 55 -10.50 6.63 -20.76
C LEU A 55 -10.32 5.78 -22.03
N ILE A 56 -11.34 5.04 -22.45
CA ILE A 56 -11.32 4.22 -23.66
C ILE A 56 -11.06 5.11 -24.89
N ASP A 57 -11.82 6.19 -25.03
CA ASP A 57 -11.69 7.15 -26.15
C ASP A 57 -10.30 7.79 -26.19
N ALA A 58 -9.75 8.15 -25.01
CA ALA A 58 -8.42 8.70 -24.90
C ALA A 58 -7.33 7.71 -25.34
N VAL A 59 -7.48 6.44 -24.95
CA VAL A 59 -6.55 5.37 -25.30
C VAL A 59 -6.64 5.05 -26.80
N GLU A 60 -7.83 4.91 -27.36
CA GLU A 60 -8.03 4.60 -28.78
C GLU A 60 -7.53 5.73 -29.69
N SER A 61 -7.72 6.98 -29.28
CA SER A 61 -7.29 8.15 -30.07
C SER A 61 -5.77 8.39 -30.00
N ARG A 62 -5.16 8.22 -28.83
CA ARG A 62 -3.73 8.52 -28.61
C ARG A 62 -2.81 7.32 -28.83
N ARG A 63 -3.33 6.09 -28.69
CA ARG A 63 -2.59 4.83 -28.85
C ARG A 63 -1.24 4.82 -28.12
N PRO A 64 -1.25 4.98 -26.78
CA PRO A 64 -0.01 5.06 -26.02
C PRO A 64 0.77 3.75 -26.11
N ASP A 65 2.10 3.84 -26.09
CA ASP A 65 2.99 2.69 -25.97
C ASP A 65 2.91 2.07 -24.56
N VAL A 66 2.63 2.91 -23.55
CA VAL A 66 2.51 2.50 -22.15
C VAL A 66 1.71 3.54 -21.36
N ILE A 67 1.00 3.08 -20.33
CA ILE A 67 0.29 3.93 -19.37
C ILE A 67 1.02 3.87 -18.02
N VAL A 68 1.39 5.03 -17.48
CA VAL A 68 1.75 5.16 -16.07
C VAL A 68 0.46 5.20 -15.28
N ASN A 69 0.18 4.16 -14.48
CA ASN A 69 -1.08 4.02 -13.77
C ASN A 69 -0.94 4.45 -12.31
N PHE A 70 -1.48 5.63 -11.97
CA PHE A 70 -1.64 6.16 -10.62
C PHE A 70 -3.11 6.20 -10.17
N CYS A 71 -3.96 5.37 -10.79
CA CYS A 71 -5.35 5.30 -10.41
C CYS A 71 -5.48 4.48 -9.12
N GLU A 72 -6.01 5.09 -8.06
CA GLU A 72 -6.19 4.49 -6.73
C GLU A 72 -7.67 4.24 -6.40
N GLU A 73 -8.58 4.76 -7.23
CA GLU A 73 -10.02 4.58 -7.03
C GLU A 73 -10.79 4.71 -8.35
N PHE A 74 -12.05 4.28 -8.35
CA PHE A 74 -13.03 4.59 -9.38
C PHE A 74 -14.45 4.36 -8.85
N GLY A 75 -15.39 5.22 -9.26
CA GLY A 75 -16.79 5.12 -8.85
C GLY A 75 -16.99 5.34 -7.33
N GLY A 76 -16.16 6.16 -6.71
CA GLY A 76 -16.23 6.48 -5.29
C GLY A 76 -15.75 5.36 -4.35
N THR A 77 -15.00 4.40 -4.87
CA THR A 77 -14.43 3.31 -4.07
C THR A 77 -13.01 2.98 -4.49
N THR A 78 -12.12 2.73 -3.53
CA THR A 78 -10.76 2.27 -3.75
C THR A 78 -10.70 0.91 -4.47
N ALA A 79 -11.75 0.07 -4.37
CA ALA A 79 -11.87 -1.16 -5.18
C ALA A 79 -11.90 -0.88 -6.69
N GLY A 80 -12.22 0.35 -7.09
CA GLY A 80 -12.26 0.79 -8.48
C GLY A 80 -10.92 0.71 -9.20
N GLU A 81 -9.79 0.81 -8.49
CA GLU A 81 -8.44 0.61 -9.06
C GLU A 81 -8.30 -0.73 -9.79
N ILE A 82 -8.93 -1.79 -9.23
CA ILE A 82 -8.93 -3.14 -9.80
C ILE A 82 -9.60 -3.15 -11.16
N TYR A 83 -10.73 -2.43 -11.29
CA TYR A 83 -11.49 -2.37 -12.54
C TYR A 83 -10.76 -1.57 -13.62
N VAL A 84 -10.08 -0.49 -13.23
CA VAL A 84 -9.25 0.31 -14.13
C VAL A 84 -8.09 -0.54 -14.66
N ALA A 85 -7.34 -1.22 -13.77
CA ALA A 85 -6.27 -2.12 -14.18
C ALA A 85 -6.79 -3.26 -15.07
N GLY A 86 -7.97 -3.85 -14.75
CA GLY A 86 -8.64 -4.88 -15.56
C GLY A 86 -9.04 -4.38 -16.95
N LEU A 87 -9.45 -3.12 -17.08
CA LEU A 87 -9.72 -2.49 -18.35
C LEU A 87 -8.44 -2.41 -19.22
N LEU A 88 -7.31 -1.95 -18.63
CA LEU A 88 -6.04 -1.86 -19.33
C LEU A 88 -5.54 -3.24 -19.80
N GLU A 89 -5.69 -4.30 -18.98
CA GLU A 89 -5.41 -5.69 -19.39
C GLU A 89 -6.31 -6.13 -20.57
N THR A 90 -7.60 -5.80 -20.54
CA THR A 90 -8.56 -6.14 -21.60
C THR A 90 -8.18 -5.51 -22.93
N PHE A 91 -7.72 -4.27 -22.91
CA PHE A 91 -7.23 -3.56 -24.11
C PHE A 91 -5.79 -3.92 -24.49
N LYS A 92 -5.13 -4.79 -23.71
CA LYS A 92 -3.73 -5.21 -23.94
C LYS A 92 -2.77 -4.02 -23.99
N ILE A 93 -3.02 -3.00 -23.18
CA ILE A 93 -2.18 -1.83 -23.11
C ILE A 93 -1.15 -2.07 -21.99
N PRO A 94 0.15 -1.93 -22.28
CA PRO A 94 1.16 -1.98 -21.23
C PRO A 94 0.93 -0.85 -20.21
N TYR A 95 1.04 -1.18 -18.92
CA TYR A 95 0.91 -0.18 -17.86
C TYR A 95 1.85 -0.48 -16.69
N THR A 96 2.18 0.54 -15.90
CA THR A 96 2.99 0.41 -14.69
C THR A 96 2.14 -0.02 -13.50
N GLY A 97 2.76 -0.73 -12.57
CA GLY A 97 2.12 -1.19 -11.34
C GLY A 97 1.57 -2.61 -11.42
N SER A 98 0.93 -3.02 -10.34
CA SER A 98 0.48 -4.38 -10.13
C SER A 98 -0.80 -4.72 -10.90
N PRO A 99 -1.01 -6.00 -11.28
CA PRO A 99 -2.18 -6.42 -12.04
C PRO A 99 -3.42 -6.53 -11.17
N PRO A 100 -4.65 -6.61 -11.77
CA PRO A 100 -5.91 -6.60 -11.04
C PRO A 100 -6.00 -7.67 -9.94
N GLU A 101 -5.51 -8.87 -10.20
CA GLU A 101 -5.52 -9.96 -9.21
C GLU A 101 -4.63 -9.66 -8.00
N CYS A 102 -3.50 -8.98 -8.21
CA CYS A 102 -2.61 -8.56 -7.13
C CYS A 102 -3.24 -7.43 -6.30
N LEU A 103 -3.82 -6.42 -6.96
CA LEU A 103 -4.55 -5.32 -6.30
C LEU A 103 -5.70 -5.88 -5.45
N ALA A 104 -6.49 -6.81 -6.00
CA ALA A 104 -7.59 -7.45 -5.28
C ALA A 104 -7.12 -8.26 -4.05
N LEU A 105 -5.98 -8.97 -4.17
CA LEU A 105 -5.39 -9.71 -3.04
C LEU A 105 -4.80 -8.77 -1.99
N GLY A 106 -4.05 -7.75 -2.40
CA GLY A 106 -3.46 -6.77 -1.49
C GLY A 106 -4.52 -6.06 -0.66
N ARG A 107 -5.62 -5.66 -1.31
CA ARG A 107 -6.75 -5.00 -0.65
C ARG A 107 -7.45 -5.90 0.37
N ASP A 108 -7.67 -7.18 0.11
CA ASP A 108 -8.30 -8.13 1.06
C ASP A 108 -7.25 -8.69 2.02
N LYS A 109 -7.05 -7.99 3.14
CA LYS A 109 -6.05 -8.35 4.15
C LYS A 109 -6.20 -9.78 4.68
N ALA A 110 -7.43 -10.27 4.80
CA ALA A 110 -7.69 -11.63 5.27
C ALA A 110 -7.23 -12.67 4.24
N ARG A 111 -7.60 -12.50 2.95
CA ARG A 111 -7.15 -13.39 1.88
C ARG A 111 -5.65 -13.35 1.70
N ALA A 112 -5.03 -12.17 1.70
CA ALA A 112 -3.58 -12.02 1.64
C ALA A 112 -2.89 -12.78 2.79
N LYS A 113 -3.41 -12.65 4.03
CA LYS A 113 -2.86 -13.35 5.20
C LYS A 113 -3.06 -14.87 5.13
N TRP A 114 -4.20 -15.38 4.66
CA TRP A 114 -4.38 -16.82 4.44
C TRP A 114 -3.42 -17.36 3.40
N LEU A 115 -3.23 -16.65 2.29
CA LEU A 115 -2.26 -17.01 1.25
C LEU A 115 -0.83 -17.02 1.79
N MET A 116 -0.43 -15.96 2.51
CA MET A 116 0.89 -15.86 3.14
C MET A 116 1.13 -16.98 4.15
N SER A 117 0.16 -17.25 5.02
CA SER A 117 0.25 -18.34 6.01
C SER A 117 0.39 -19.70 5.33
N GLY A 118 -0.40 -19.97 4.28
CA GLY A 118 -0.31 -21.19 3.48
C GLY A 118 1.03 -21.38 2.78
N ALA A 119 1.71 -20.28 2.43
CA ALA A 119 3.05 -20.28 1.83
C ALA A 119 4.18 -20.26 2.88
N GLY A 120 3.87 -20.35 4.18
CA GLY A 120 4.86 -20.32 5.27
C GLY A 120 5.50 -18.96 5.48
N LEU A 121 4.82 -17.87 5.12
CA LEU A 121 5.19 -16.52 5.52
C LEU A 121 4.49 -16.18 6.84
N PRO A 122 5.23 -15.76 7.88
CA PRO A 122 4.65 -15.47 9.17
C PRO A 122 3.76 -14.21 9.10
N THR A 123 2.56 -14.31 9.67
CA THR A 123 1.64 -13.21 9.89
C THR A 123 1.00 -13.36 11.27
N ALA A 124 0.54 -12.26 11.86
CA ALA A 124 -0.14 -12.32 13.15
C ALA A 124 -1.38 -13.25 13.05
N PRO A 125 -1.65 -14.10 14.06
CA PRO A 125 -2.92 -14.84 14.14
C PRO A 125 -4.10 -13.88 14.03
N PHE A 126 -5.09 -14.21 13.23
CA PHE A 126 -6.20 -13.31 12.92
C PHE A 126 -7.52 -14.05 12.71
N VAL A 127 -8.62 -13.33 12.84
CA VAL A 127 -9.95 -13.70 12.39
C VAL A 127 -10.55 -12.54 11.60
N ARG A 128 -11.37 -12.86 10.60
CA ARG A 128 -12.21 -11.91 9.90
C ARG A 128 -13.65 -12.06 10.39
N VAL A 129 -14.32 -10.94 10.64
CA VAL A 129 -15.71 -10.91 11.10
C VAL A 129 -16.48 -9.92 10.24
N GLY A 130 -17.55 -10.38 9.59
CA GLY A 130 -18.49 -9.54 8.84
C GLY A 130 -19.53 -8.89 9.76
N ARG A 131 -20.31 -7.93 9.20
CA ARG A 131 -21.30 -7.14 9.96
C ARG A 131 -22.26 -8.00 10.82
N ASP A 132 -22.81 -9.07 10.28
CA ASP A 132 -23.82 -9.89 10.94
C ASP A 132 -23.24 -11.23 11.43
N GLU A 133 -21.90 -11.35 11.45
CA GLU A 133 -21.23 -12.56 11.89
C GLU A 133 -20.96 -12.51 13.40
N PRO A 134 -21.20 -13.60 14.15
CA PRO A 134 -20.88 -13.62 15.57
C PRO A 134 -19.36 -13.62 15.79
N LEU A 135 -18.91 -12.89 16.82
CA LEU A 135 -17.53 -12.95 17.28
C LEU A 135 -17.17 -14.37 17.75
N PRO A 136 -16.01 -14.93 17.36
CA PRO A 136 -15.50 -16.18 17.91
C PRO A 136 -14.94 -15.95 19.33
N ALA A 137 -15.85 -15.67 20.28
CA ALA A 137 -15.55 -15.13 21.61
C ALA A 137 -14.50 -15.96 22.37
N LYS A 138 -14.62 -17.30 22.36
CA LYS A 138 -13.66 -18.15 23.05
C LYS A 138 -12.23 -17.92 22.55
N GLN A 139 -12.04 -17.95 21.23
CA GLN A 139 -10.71 -17.77 20.61
C GLN A 139 -10.13 -16.37 20.90
N LEU A 140 -10.97 -15.33 20.79
CA LEU A 140 -10.53 -13.95 21.02
C LEU A 140 -10.22 -13.70 22.51
N MET A 141 -10.99 -14.28 23.44
CA MET A 141 -10.70 -14.22 24.87
C MET A 141 -9.40 -14.96 25.23
N ASP A 142 -9.15 -16.12 24.63
CA ASP A 142 -7.89 -16.86 24.80
C ASP A 142 -6.72 -15.99 24.32
N TRP A 143 -6.86 -15.27 23.22
CA TRP A 143 -5.82 -14.34 22.72
C TRP A 143 -5.65 -13.09 23.62
N LEU A 144 -6.76 -12.51 24.12
CA LEU A 144 -6.71 -11.37 25.05
C LEU A 144 -5.98 -11.71 26.35
N ALA A 145 -6.08 -12.96 26.81
CA ALA A 145 -5.34 -13.40 28.00
C ALA A 145 -3.80 -13.40 27.77
N GLU A 146 -3.34 -13.45 26.52
CA GLU A 146 -1.93 -13.41 26.17
C GLU A 146 -1.45 -12.01 25.79
N GLY A 147 -2.35 -11.07 25.45
CA GLY A 147 -2.03 -9.69 25.10
C GLY A 147 -3.14 -8.98 24.33
N PRO A 148 -2.93 -7.69 24.00
CA PRO A 148 -3.92 -6.91 23.26
C PRO A 148 -4.24 -7.47 21.87
N LEU A 149 -5.42 -7.13 21.37
CA LEU A 149 -5.85 -7.40 20.00
C LEU A 149 -5.84 -6.10 19.18
N PHE A 150 -5.61 -6.21 17.89
CA PHE A 150 -5.69 -5.12 16.94
C PHE A 150 -6.89 -5.31 16.02
N VAL A 151 -7.82 -4.35 16.03
CA VAL A 151 -9.06 -4.38 15.26
C VAL A 151 -9.00 -3.32 14.18
N LYS A 152 -9.13 -3.71 12.91
CA LYS A 152 -9.05 -2.81 11.76
C LYS A 152 -10.00 -3.23 10.65
N PRO A 153 -10.31 -2.36 9.66
CA PRO A 153 -11.04 -2.75 8.47
C PRO A 153 -10.32 -3.88 7.71
N ALA A 154 -11.10 -4.87 7.23
CA ALA A 154 -10.55 -6.00 6.50
C ALA A 154 -10.08 -5.66 5.08
N SER A 155 -10.63 -4.60 4.46
CA SER A 155 -10.45 -4.26 3.04
C SER A 155 -10.18 -2.79 2.76
N GLU A 156 -9.70 -2.02 3.74
CA GLU A 156 -9.33 -0.61 3.55
C GLU A 156 -7.82 -0.42 3.71
N ASP A 157 -7.29 0.57 2.99
CA ASP A 157 -5.89 0.95 3.01
C ASP A 157 -5.69 2.32 3.69
N ALA A 158 -4.48 2.84 3.66
CA ALA A 158 -4.12 4.17 4.13
C ALA A 158 -4.48 4.46 5.60
N SER A 159 -4.49 3.45 6.47
CA SER A 159 -4.88 3.53 7.89
C SER A 159 -6.33 3.98 8.13
N LEU A 160 -7.20 3.94 7.11
CA LEU A 160 -8.59 4.32 7.27
C LEU A 160 -9.29 3.45 8.34
N GLY A 161 -9.96 4.09 9.30
CA GLY A 161 -10.61 3.41 10.43
C GLY A 161 -9.63 2.91 11.51
N ILE A 162 -8.36 3.33 11.48
CA ILE A 162 -7.35 3.00 12.50
C ILE A 162 -7.09 4.23 13.38
N ASP A 163 -7.28 4.04 14.67
CA ASP A 163 -6.95 4.97 15.75
C ASP A 163 -6.36 4.23 16.95
N HIS A 164 -6.09 4.92 18.04
CA HIS A 164 -5.54 4.28 19.24
C HIS A 164 -6.50 3.33 19.96
N ASP A 165 -7.82 3.40 19.70
CA ASP A 165 -8.80 2.45 20.22
C ASP A 165 -8.85 1.16 19.38
N SER A 166 -8.21 1.15 18.21
CA SER A 166 -7.97 -0.06 17.43
C SER A 166 -7.17 -1.13 18.18
N VAL A 167 -6.38 -0.74 19.21
CA VAL A 167 -5.71 -1.67 20.12
C VAL A 167 -6.61 -1.93 21.33
N ALA A 168 -7.34 -3.05 21.30
CA ALA A 168 -8.26 -3.46 22.33
C ALA A 168 -7.57 -4.31 23.41
N THR A 169 -7.71 -3.91 24.68
CA THR A 169 -7.05 -4.56 25.84
C THR A 169 -8.03 -5.40 26.69
N ASP A 170 -9.33 -5.28 26.41
CA ASP A 170 -10.38 -6.01 27.10
C ASP A 170 -11.52 -6.38 26.14
N TRP A 171 -12.39 -7.28 26.60
CA TRP A 171 -13.49 -7.78 25.78
C TRP A 171 -14.48 -6.69 25.34
N PRO A 172 -14.94 -5.77 26.22
CA PRO A 172 -15.80 -4.66 25.79
C PRO A 172 -15.17 -3.76 24.70
N ALA A 173 -13.84 -3.57 24.72
CA ALA A 173 -13.16 -2.83 23.67
C ALA A 173 -13.16 -3.60 22.33
N VAL A 174 -12.95 -4.92 22.35
CA VAL A 174 -13.05 -5.76 21.14
C VAL A 174 -14.46 -5.67 20.54
N GLU A 175 -15.50 -5.86 21.35
CA GLU A 175 -16.88 -5.77 20.87
C GLU A 175 -17.20 -4.40 20.25
N ARG A 176 -16.90 -3.33 20.97
CA ARG A 176 -17.15 -1.95 20.53
C ARG A 176 -16.42 -1.63 19.23
N GLN A 177 -15.12 -1.95 19.17
CA GLN A 177 -14.30 -1.64 18.01
C GLN A 177 -14.70 -2.48 16.80
N THR A 178 -15.02 -3.76 17.01
CA THR A 178 -15.51 -4.63 15.92
C THR A 178 -16.83 -4.11 15.37
N ALA A 179 -17.78 -3.73 16.24
CA ALA A 179 -19.06 -3.18 15.80
C ALA A 179 -18.87 -1.90 14.97
N MET A 180 -18.05 -0.95 15.46
CA MET A 180 -17.75 0.29 14.76
C MET A 180 -17.16 0.02 13.37
N ILE A 181 -16.18 -0.89 13.27
CA ILE A 181 -15.53 -1.22 12.00
C ILE A 181 -16.49 -1.96 11.06
N THR A 182 -17.26 -2.91 11.53
CA THR A 182 -18.22 -3.64 10.68
C THR A 182 -19.36 -2.77 10.20
N ASP A 183 -19.81 -1.81 11.00
CA ASP A 183 -20.84 -0.83 10.61
C ASP A 183 -20.33 0.16 9.57
N GLY A 184 -19.09 0.63 9.70
CA GLY A 184 -18.49 1.58 8.77
C GLY A 184 -17.96 0.93 7.49
N PHE A 185 -17.35 -0.26 7.58
CA PHE A 185 -16.55 -0.87 6.52
C PHE A 185 -17.00 -2.28 6.11
N GLY A 186 -18.08 -2.80 6.69
CA GLY A 186 -18.67 -4.10 6.36
C GLY A 186 -17.97 -5.30 6.99
N ALA A 187 -16.65 -5.28 7.18
CA ALA A 187 -15.92 -6.37 7.83
C ALA A 187 -14.70 -5.88 8.62
N ALA A 188 -14.47 -6.50 9.77
CA ALA A 188 -13.29 -6.28 10.62
C ALA A 188 -12.29 -7.43 10.46
N LEU A 189 -11.02 -7.11 10.53
CA LEU A 189 -9.89 -8.00 10.78
C LEU A 189 -9.48 -7.82 12.24
N ILE A 190 -9.57 -8.85 13.04
CA ILE A 190 -9.15 -8.87 14.43
C ILE A 190 -7.91 -9.74 14.51
N GLU A 191 -6.79 -9.18 14.94
CA GLU A 191 -5.52 -9.90 15.00
C GLU A 191 -4.81 -9.66 16.33
N ARG A 192 -3.91 -10.57 16.71
CA ARG A 192 -3.05 -10.36 17.89
C ARG A 192 -2.16 -9.14 17.61
N TYR A 193 -2.15 -8.21 18.55
CA TYR A 193 -1.25 -7.07 18.46
C TYR A 193 0.20 -7.53 18.60
N ILE A 194 1.04 -7.19 17.66
CA ILE A 194 2.47 -7.50 17.71
C ILE A 194 3.21 -6.29 18.28
N ASP A 195 3.65 -6.39 19.54
CA ASP A 195 4.45 -5.36 20.18
C ASP A 195 5.91 -5.46 19.71
N GLY A 196 6.41 -4.37 19.10
CA GLY A 196 7.77 -4.34 18.60
C GLY A 196 8.00 -3.25 17.55
N ARG A 197 9.03 -3.45 16.73
CA ARG A 197 9.47 -2.51 15.69
C ARG A 197 8.62 -2.68 14.44
N GLU A 198 8.33 -1.59 13.75
CA GLU A 198 7.58 -1.60 12.49
C GLU A 198 8.46 -1.18 11.32
N PHE A 199 8.42 -1.95 10.23
CA PHE A 199 9.20 -1.73 9.03
C PHE A 199 8.31 -1.59 7.81
N ASN A 200 8.61 -0.58 6.98
CA ASN A 200 8.06 -0.43 5.64
C ASN A 200 9.16 -0.77 4.63
N ILE A 201 8.95 -1.84 3.87
CA ILE A 201 9.96 -2.40 2.98
C ILE A 201 9.57 -2.17 1.53
N GLY A 202 10.28 -1.30 0.83
CA GLY A 202 10.15 -1.14 -0.61
C GLY A 202 10.74 -2.31 -1.37
N VAL A 203 9.99 -2.86 -2.33
CA VAL A 203 10.48 -3.85 -3.28
C VAL A 203 10.26 -3.31 -4.67
N VAL A 204 11.29 -3.36 -5.52
CA VAL A 204 11.21 -2.96 -6.93
C VAL A 204 11.59 -4.13 -7.83
N ALA A 205 10.84 -4.35 -8.92
CA ALA A 205 11.10 -5.39 -9.91
C ALA A 205 11.39 -4.77 -11.29
N LEU A 206 12.69 -4.51 -11.60
CA LEU A 206 13.12 -3.74 -12.76
C LEU A 206 14.33 -4.41 -13.47
N PRO A 207 14.21 -5.61 -14.09
CA PRO A 207 13.02 -6.47 -14.11
C PRO A 207 12.88 -7.43 -12.92
N GLU A 208 13.98 -7.73 -12.19
CA GLU A 208 14.00 -8.71 -11.11
C GLU A 208 13.68 -8.09 -9.76
N PRO A 209 12.95 -8.79 -8.88
CA PRO A 209 12.60 -8.28 -7.55
C PRO A 209 13.82 -8.02 -6.68
N ARG A 210 14.02 -6.76 -6.31
CA ARG A 210 15.08 -6.28 -5.43
C ARG A 210 14.44 -5.56 -4.24
N VAL A 211 14.84 -5.94 -3.03
CA VAL A 211 14.47 -5.23 -1.81
C VAL A 211 15.36 -4.00 -1.65
N LEU A 212 14.74 -2.87 -1.39
CA LEU A 212 15.42 -1.61 -1.09
C LEU A 212 15.91 -1.60 0.37
N PRO A 213 16.80 -0.68 0.76
CA PRO A 213 17.16 -0.48 2.15
C PRO A 213 15.91 -0.37 3.03
N LEU A 214 15.91 -1.08 4.15
CA LEU A 214 14.78 -1.15 5.05
C LEU A 214 14.48 0.23 5.64
N ALA A 215 13.22 0.59 5.72
CA ALA A 215 12.75 1.75 6.47
C ALA A 215 12.04 1.28 7.74
N GLU A 216 12.34 1.90 8.87
CA GLU A 216 11.68 1.68 10.16
C GLU A 216 10.80 2.85 10.49
N ILE A 217 9.63 2.59 11.04
CA ILE A 217 8.78 3.61 11.64
C ILE A 217 9.15 3.74 13.11
N GLU A 218 9.74 4.87 13.48
CA GLU A 218 10.09 5.21 14.85
C GLU A 218 8.91 5.93 15.53
N PHE A 219 8.46 5.38 16.66
CA PHE A 219 7.34 5.93 17.44
C PHE A 219 7.86 6.61 18.70
N GLN A 220 7.55 7.89 18.88
CA GLN A 220 7.87 8.64 20.10
C GLN A 220 6.73 8.48 21.11
N LEU A 221 6.82 7.45 21.94
CA LEU A 221 5.84 7.15 22.98
C LEU A 221 5.93 8.13 24.16
N GLY A 222 4.84 8.23 24.94
CA GLY A 222 4.75 9.11 26.11
C GLY A 222 4.25 10.53 25.83
N GLY A 223 3.86 10.80 24.59
CA GLY A 223 3.21 12.02 24.13
C GLY A 223 1.79 11.73 23.59
N PRO A 224 1.50 12.08 22.33
CA PRO A 224 0.19 11.88 21.73
C PRO A 224 -0.10 10.39 21.45
N LEU A 225 0.94 9.56 21.32
CA LEU A 225 0.78 8.14 20.97
C LEU A 225 0.56 7.28 22.23
N ARG A 226 -0.62 6.65 22.33
CA ARG A 226 -0.89 5.62 23.34
C ARG A 226 -0.27 4.27 22.96
N TRP A 227 -0.24 3.99 21.67
CA TRP A 227 0.30 2.77 21.09
C TRP A 227 1.25 3.09 19.93
N PRO A 228 2.31 2.31 19.73
CA PRO A 228 3.20 2.45 18.59
C PRO A 228 2.50 1.86 17.33
N ILE A 229 1.55 2.60 16.78
CA ILE A 229 0.80 2.26 15.56
C ILE A 229 0.68 3.50 14.68
N VAL A 230 0.57 3.30 13.36
CA VAL A 230 0.30 4.37 12.41
C VAL A 230 -1.21 4.56 12.30
N THR A 231 -1.73 5.58 12.96
CA THR A 231 -3.15 5.95 12.90
C THR A 231 -3.49 6.70 11.62
N TYR A 232 -4.79 6.83 11.32
CA TYR A 232 -5.26 7.68 10.22
C TYR A 232 -4.82 9.14 10.42
N GLN A 233 -4.94 9.67 11.64
CA GLN A 233 -4.52 11.03 11.96
C GLN A 233 -3.00 11.19 11.81
N GLY A 234 -2.20 10.25 12.32
CA GLY A 234 -0.74 10.27 12.18
C GLY A 234 -0.25 10.19 10.75
N LYS A 235 -1.07 9.69 9.82
CA LYS A 235 -0.72 9.60 8.40
C LYS A 235 -1.15 10.84 7.59
N TRP A 236 -2.28 11.45 7.92
CA TRP A 236 -2.93 12.45 7.08
C TRP A 236 -2.98 13.87 7.67
N ASP A 237 -2.79 14.04 8.98
CA ASP A 237 -2.62 15.36 9.60
C ASP A 237 -1.13 15.74 9.54
N MET A 238 -0.70 16.13 8.35
CA MET A 238 0.71 16.50 8.09
C MET A 238 1.13 17.64 9.01
N GLU A 239 2.29 17.47 9.66
CA GLU A 239 2.79 18.34 10.73
C GLU A 239 1.93 18.32 12.02
N GLY A 240 0.94 17.44 12.10
CA GLY A 240 0.20 17.15 13.32
C GLY A 240 1.09 16.55 14.42
N VAL A 241 0.55 16.46 15.62
CA VAL A 241 1.33 15.94 16.76
C VAL A 241 1.66 14.44 16.62
N GLU A 242 0.77 13.66 16.02
CA GLU A 242 0.98 12.23 15.78
C GLU A 242 1.94 11.98 14.62
N ASP A 243 1.86 12.78 13.53
CA ASP A 243 2.81 12.72 12.42
C ASP A 243 4.24 12.98 12.90
N ARG A 244 4.45 14.04 13.68
CA ARG A 244 5.78 14.34 14.27
C ARG A 244 6.29 13.25 15.21
N ALA A 245 5.38 12.51 15.86
CA ALA A 245 5.71 11.41 16.75
C ALA A 245 5.87 10.05 16.02
N THR A 246 5.63 10.01 14.70
CA THR A 246 5.68 8.80 13.88
C THR A 246 6.56 9.06 12.67
N GLN A 247 7.85 8.84 12.78
CA GLN A 247 8.82 9.21 11.74
C GLN A 247 9.48 8.00 11.09
N ALA A 248 9.60 8.03 9.76
CA ALA A 248 10.28 6.98 9.00
C ALA A 248 11.79 7.26 8.92
N ARG A 249 12.60 6.30 9.39
CA ARG A 249 14.06 6.28 9.26
C ARG A 249 14.50 5.29 8.19
N CYS A 250 15.21 5.75 7.18
CA CYS A 250 15.76 4.93 6.11
C CYS A 250 17.20 5.37 5.75
N PRO A 251 18.21 4.46 5.77
CA PRO A 251 18.11 3.06 6.16
C PRO A 251 17.88 2.88 7.65
N ALA A 252 17.15 1.81 8.01
CA ALA A 252 16.94 1.39 9.38
C ALA A 252 18.24 0.81 9.99
N GLU A 253 18.44 1.04 11.30
CA GLU A 253 19.47 0.34 12.06
C GLU A 253 18.95 -1.03 12.48
N VAL A 254 19.38 -2.08 11.81
CA VAL A 254 18.97 -3.46 12.07
C VAL A 254 20.17 -4.39 12.01
N GLU A 255 20.16 -5.38 12.88
CA GLU A 255 21.20 -6.41 12.89
C GLU A 255 21.20 -7.17 11.54
N PRO A 256 22.37 -7.38 10.87
CA PRO A 256 22.43 -7.89 9.51
C PRO A 256 21.66 -9.20 9.27
N ALA A 257 21.71 -10.16 10.20
CA ALA A 257 21.00 -11.42 10.06
C ALA A 257 19.46 -11.21 10.08
N LEU A 258 18.96 -10.36 10.97
CA LEU A 258 17.54 -9.99 11.02
C LEU A 258 17.13 -9.21 9.76
N GLY A 259 17.97 -8.27 9.31
CA GLY A 259 17.73 -7.52 8.08
C GLY A 259 17.56 -8.43 6.86
N GLN A 260 18.40 -9.49 6.76
CA GLN A 260 18.28 -10.48 5.68
C GLN A 260 16.96 -11.27 5.77
N VAL A 261 16.53 -11.65 6.96
CA VAL A 261 15.25 -12.38 7.16
C VAL A 261 14.06 -11.49 6.77
N ILE A 262 14.06 -10.21 7.16
CA ILE A 262 13.03 -9.23 6.77
C ILE A 262 13.00 -9.07 5.24
N ALA A 263 14.17 -8.86 4.62
CA ALA A 263 14.27 -8.66 3.17
C ALA A 263 13.80 -9.90 2.38
N ASP A 264 14.17 -11.11 2.82
CA ASP A 264 13.71 -12.34 2.15
C ASP A 264 12.19 -12.51 2.27
N ALA A 265 11.62 -12.26 3.44
CA ALA A 265 10.17 -12.32 3.63
C ALA A 265 9.43 -11.27 2.78
N ALA A 266 9.95 -10.04 2.67
CA ALA A 266 9.38 -9.00 1.82
C ALA A 266 9.40 -9.40 0.34
N ARG A 267 10.54 -9.90 -0.15
CA ARG A 267 10.66 -10.39 -1.53
C ARG A 267 9.71 -11.55 -1.80
N ARG A 268 9.59 -12.50 -0.86
CA ARG A 268 8.66 -13.64 -0.99
C ARG A 268 7.19 -13.17 -0.99
N ALA A 269 6.81 -12.23 -0.14
CA ALA A 269 5.46 -11.67 -0.10
C ALA A 269 5.12 -10.95 -1.41
N PHE A 270 6.04 -10.12 -1.93
CA PHE A 270 5.92 -9.46 -3.24
C PHE A 270 5.66 -10.48 -4.37
N CYS A 271 6.47 -11.53 -4.47
CA CYS A 271 6.31 -12.54 -5.50
C CYS A 271 5.04 -13.37 -5.32
N LEU A 272 4.67 -13.70 -4.07
CA LEU A 272 3.52 -14.54 -3.75
C LEU A 272 2.19 -13.86 -4.15
N LEU A 273 2.08 -12.54 -3.94
CA LEU A 273 0.89 -11.79 -4.34
C LEU A 273 0.88 -11.42 -5.82
N GLY A 274 1.97 -11.67 -6.56
CA GLY A 274 2.08 -11.33 -7.97
C GLY A 274 2.31 -9.84 -8.23
N CYS A 275 2.95 -9.12 -7.29
CA CYS A 275 3.27 -7.70 -7.48
C CYS A 275 4.17 -7.48 -8.70
N ARG A 276 4.00 -6.33 -9.36
CA ARG A 276 4.82 -5.89 -10.50
C ARG A 276 5.44 -4.54 -10.19
N ASP A 277 6.55 -4.26 -10.85
CA ASP A 277 7.29 -3.00 -10.85
C ASP A 277 7.73 -2.52 -9.46
N TYR A 278 6.82 -2.25 -8.55
CA TYR A 278 7.11 -1.82 -7.19
C TYR A 278 5.94 -2.14 -6.25
N ALA A 279 6.27 -2.39 -5.00
CA ALA A 279 5.30 -2.55 -3.90
C ALA A 279 5.95 -2.17 -2.56
N ARG A 280 5.13 -2.01 -1.53
CA ARG A 280 5.60 -1.87 -0.15
C ARG A 280 5.04 -3.01 0.70
N VAL A 281 5.94 -3.68 1.41
CA VAL A 281 5.58 -4.73 2.37
C VAL A 281 5.76 -4.17 3.78
N ASP A 282 4.69 -4.17 4.56
CA ASP A 282 4.71 -3.67 5.93
C ASP A 282 4.81 -4.84 6.91
N MET A 283 5.76 -4.76 7.84
CA MET A 283 6.09 -5.84 8.77
C MET A 283 6.28 -5.33 10.18
N ARG A 284 6.01 -6.20 11.15
CA ARG A 284 6.47 -6.02 12.51
C ARG A 284 7.47 -7.09 12.91
N VAL A 285 8.39 -6.67 13.76
CA VAL A 285 9.37 -7.54 14.43
C VAL A 285 9.13 -7.42 15.92
N ASP A 286 8.75 -8.53 16.56
CA ASP A 286 8.51 -8.54 17.99
C ASP A 286 9.79 -8.48 18.81
N ARG A 287 9.67 -8.36 20.14
CA ARG A 287 10.81 -8.27 21.04
C ARG A 287 11.70 -9.52 21.07
N ALA A 288 11.20 -10.65 20.56
CA ALA A 288 11.97 -11.89 20.41
C ALA A 288 12.66 -12.00 19.03
N GLY A 289 12.55 -10.99 18.18
CA GLY A 289 13.12 -10.99 16.82
C GLY A 289 12.30 -11.78 15.79
N ARG A 290 11.07 -12.17 16.12
CA ARG A 290 10.17 -12.85 15.17
C ARG A 290 9.51 -11.83 14.26
N ILE A 291 9.51 -12.09 12.96
CA ILE A 291 8.91 -11.22 11.95
C ILE A 291 7.44 -11.57 11.71
N PHE A 292 6.62 -10.58 11.36
CA PHE A 292 5.21 -10.74 11.00
C PHE A 292 4.87 -9.80 9.86
N VAL A 293 4.45 -10.32 8.71
CA VAL A 293 3.93 -9.52 7.60
C VAL A 293 2.55 -8.99 8.01
N LEU A 294 2.39 -7.68 7.99
CA LEU A 294 1.12 -7.00 8.27
C LEU A 294 0.25 -6.95 7.01
N GLU A 295 0.82 -6.43 5.92
CA GLU A 295 0.15 -6.26 4.64
C GLU A 295 1.17 -6.06 3.51
N VAL A 296 0.67 -6.13 2.26
CA VAL A 296 1.40 -5.79 1.04
C VAL A 296 0.62 -4.73 0.29
N ASN A 297 1.19 -3.54 0.18
CA ASN A 297 0.64 -2.45 -0.62
C ASN A 297 1.14 -2.61 -2.05
N ALA A 298 0.24 -3.03 -2.94
CA ALA A 298 0.57 -3.34 -4.34
C ALA A 298 0.62 -2.10 -5.24
N ASN A 299 0.14 -0.96 -4.75
CA ASN A 299 0.17 0.35 -5.42
C ASN A 299 0.55 1.44 -4.40
N PRO A 300 1.79 1.42 -3.86
CA PRO A 300 2.21 2.41 -2.87
C PRO A 300 2.51 3.76 -3.55
N ASP A 301 2.40 4.83 -2.77
CA ASP A 301 2.82 6.16 -3.24
C ASP A 301 4.25 6.12 -3.79
N ALA A 302 4.39 6.49 -5.05
CA ALA A 302 5.65 6.55 -5.79
C ALA A 302 6.17 7.99 -5.96
N GLY A 303 5.61 8.96 -5.26
CA GLY A 303 6.01 10.36 -5.31
C GLY A 303 7.44 10.60 -4.80
N PRO A 304 8.06 11.74 -5.17
CA PRO A 304 9.48 12.01 -4.87
C PRO A 304 9.76 12.20 -3.37
N ARG A 305 8.73 12.46 -2.56
CA ARG A 305 8.83 12.59 -1.10
C ARG A 305 8.38 11.34 -0.34
N ALA A 306 7.78 10.38 -1.04
CA ALA A 306 7.26 9.14 -0.46
C ALA A 306 8.35 8.27 0.17
N GLY A 307 7.94 7.32 1.01
CA GLY A 307 8.83 6.34 1.63
C GLY A 307 9.62 5.52 0.61
N LEU A 308 8.98 5.16 -0.51
CA LEU A 308 9.64 4.45 -1.61
C LEU A 308 10.81 5.26 -2.19
N ALA A 309 10.61 6.56 -2.46
CA ALA A 309 11.67 7.44 -2.99
C ALA A 309 12.82 7.64 -1.99
N LYS A 310 12.52 7.68 -0.68
CA LYS A 310 13.57 7.70 0.37
C LYS A 310 14.40 6.41 0.33
N ALA A 311 13.75 5.25 0.20
CA ALA A 311 14.43 3.96 0.12
C ALA A 311 15.24 3.79 -1.18
N LEU A 312 14.76 4.30 -2.32
CA LEU A 312 15.50 4.33 -3.59
C LEU A 312 16.81 5.12 -3.42
N ARG A 313 16.74 6.35 -2.92
CA ARG A 313 17.94 7.19 -2.66
C ARG A 313 18.92 6.52 -1.71
N ALA A 314 18.43 5.92 -0.62
CA ALA A 314 19.27 5.17 0.30
C ALA A 314 19.93 3.95 -0.36
N GLY A 315 19.30 3.37 -1.37
CA GLY A 315 19.81 2.27 -2.19
C GLY A 315 20.69 2.67 -3.37
N GLY A 316 20.98 3.98 -3.51
CA GLY A 316 21.79 4.53 -4.62
C GLY A 316 21.07 4.51 -5.97
N ILE A 317 19.73 4.54 -5.97
CA ILE A 317 18.92 4.62 -7.19
C ILE A 317 18.36 6.03 -7.29
N GLU A 318 18.76 6.73 -8.34
CA GLU A 318 18.21 8.05 -8.64
C GLU A 318 16.73 7.95 -9.03
N TYR A 319 15.94 8.92 -8.59
CA TYR A 319 14.48 8.89 -8.78
C TYR A 319 14.08 8.86 -10.27
N ASP A 320 14.73 9.69 -11.10
CA ASP A 320 14.44 9.76 -12.54
C ASP A 320 14.82 8.45 -13.24
N ASP A 321 15.92 7.80 -12.83
CA ASP A 321 16.30 6.47 -13.33
C ASP A 321 15.24 5.41 -12.95
N PHE A 322 14.71 5.48 -11.74
CA PHE A 322 13.63 4.60 -11.32
C PHE A 322 12.39 4.78 -12.20
N VAL A 323 11.96 6.04 -12.42
CA VAL A 323 10.80 6.36 -13.27
C VAL A 323 10.98 5.79 -14.68
N CYS A 324 12.11 6.06 -15.32
CA CYS A 324 12.39 5.57 -16.68
C CYS A 324 12.39 4.04 -16.72
N ARG A 325 13.02 3.37 -15.76
CA ARG A 325 13.10 1.90 -15.71
C ARG A 325 11.74 1.24 -15.45
N VAL A 326 10.88 1.83 -14.63
CA VAL A 326 9.51 1.34 -14.40
C VAL A 326 8.74 1.35 -15.72
N VAL A 327 8.77 2.47 -16.42
CA VAL A 327 8.06 2.64 -17.69
C VAL A 327 8.62 1.71 -18.78
N ASP A 328 9.93 1.61 -18.90
CA ASP A 328 10.59 0.70 -19.85
C ASP A 328 10.26 -0.77 -19.58
N THR A 329 10.19 -1.15 -18.29
CA THR A 329 9.83 -2.52 -17.88
C THR A 329 8.38 -2.82 -18.24
N ALA A 330 7.46 -1.89 -17.96
CA ALA A 330 6.06 -2.00 -18.32
C ALA A 330 5.86 -2.11 -19.85
N ALA A 331 6.49 -1.22 -20.62
CA ALA A 331 6.39 -1.23 -22.09
C ALA A 331 6.87 -2.55 -22.73
N LYS A 332 7.88 -3.20 -22.14
CA LYS A 332 8.39 -4.50 -22.63
C LYS A 332 7.39 -5.64 -22.43
N ARG A 333 6.56 -5.61 -21.38
CA ARG A 333 5.54 -6.63 -21.11
C ARG A 333 4.52 -6.77 -22.27
N GLY A 334 4.09 -5.65 -22.84
CA GLY A 334 3.14 -5.65 -23.96
C GLY A 334 3.68 -6.23 -25.26
N ARG A 335 4.99 -6.28 -25.44
CA ARG A 335 5.61 -6.82 -26.68
C ARG A 335 5.67 -8.35 -26.68
N PHE A 336 5.53 -9.01 -25.54
CA PHE A 336 5.59 -10.48 -25.43
C PHE A 336 4.24 -11.19 -25.61
N VAL A 337 3.12 -10.44 -25.65
CA VAL A 337 1.76 -11.01 -25.82
C VAL A 337 1.37 -11.13 -27.30
N ALA A 338 2.17 -10.66 -28.23
CA ALA A 338 1.90 -10.62 -29.68
C ALA A 338 2.51 -11.79 -30.48
N SER A 339 2.85 -12.92 -29.83
CA SER A 339 3.38 -14.11 -30.54
C SER A 339 2.51 -15.34 -30.36
#